data_fa4ecc7e81c468138d45158a2bfeccf8
#
_entry.id   fa4ecc7e81c468138d45158a2bfeccf8
#
_cell.length_a   1.000
_cell.length_b   1.000
_cell.length_c   1.000
_cell.angle_alpha   90.00
_cell.angle_beta   90.00
_cell.angle_gamma   90.00
#
_symmetry.space_group_name_H-M   'P 1'
#
loop_
_entity.id
_entity.type
_entity.pdbx_description
1 polymer ?
#
loop_
_entity_poly.entity_id
_entity_poly.type
_entity_poly.pdbx_seq_one_letter_code
_entity_poly.pdbx_strand_id
1 'polypeptide(L)'
;PIAIASEKRSPLLPQIPTFAEFGIKGFHIDSWYGVFAPTGTPPEIVKLLNQEINNFLRTEDGKKRIGNLGATPTPQSAEDFKVLFDEDLLRFGKLVRQLAIGVD
;
A
#
# COMPACT_ATOMS: atom_id res chain seq x y z
N PRO A 1 8.16 16.98 -10.80
CA PRO A 1 8.82 15.97 -9.94
C PRO A 1 10.03 15.38 -10.66
N ILE A 2 11.05 14.98 -9.89
CA ILE A 2 12.31 14.42 -10.42
C ILE A 2 12.21 12.91 -10.51
N ALA A 3 11.64 12.26 -9.49
CA ALA A 3 11.43 10.82 -9.41
C ALA A 3 10.29 10.47 -8.46
N ILE A 4 9.81 9.23 -8.54
CA ILE A 4 8.76 8.66 -7.69
C ILE A 4 9.41 7.65 -6.73
N ALA A 5 9.05 7.73 -5.45
CA ALA A 5 9.54 6.82 -4.41
C ALA A 5 8.69 5.55 -4.33
N SER A 6 8.49 4.87 -5.46
CA SER A 6 7.81 3.58 -5.55
C SER A 6 8.63 2.60 -6.39
N GLU A 7 8.33 1.31 -6.30
CA GLU A 7 9.04 0.30 -7.09
C GLU A 7 8.75 0.40 -8.59
N LYS A 8 7.56 0.87 -8.95
CA LYS A 8 7.10 1.00 -10.33
C LYS A 8 6.66 2.42 -10.62
N ARG A 9 6.74 2.84 -11.89
CA ARG A 9 6.21 4.13 -12.30
C ARG A 9 4.70 4.22 -12.06
N SER A 10 4.23 5.41 -11.67
CA SER A 10 2.81 5.64 -11.52
C SER A 10 2.10 5.61 -12.88
N PRO A 11 0.98 4.90 -13.01
CA PRO A 11 0.15 4.97 -14.23
C PRO A 11 -0.38 6.38 -14.53
N LEU A 12 -0.50 7.23 -13.50
CA LEU A 12 -0.95 8.62 -13.63
C LEU A 12 0.18 9.56 -14.13
N LEU A 13 1.44 9.16 -13.93
CA LEU A 13 2.63 9.95 -14.31
C LEU A 13 3.69 9.04 -14.95
N PRO A 14 3.37 8.36 -16.06
CA PRO A 14 4.25 7.35 -16.67
C PRO A 14 5.58 7.91 -17.16
N GLN A 15 5.65 9.22 -17.40
CA GLN A 15 6.88 9.92 -17.81
C GLN A 15 7.87 10.17 -16.66
N ILE A 16 7.43 10.04 -15.40
CA ILE A 16 8.30 10.25 -14.24
C ILE A 16 8.95 8.92 -13.83
N PRO A 17 10.29 8.84 -13.84
CA PRO A 17 11.00 7.63 -13.44
C PRO A 17 10.92 7.39 -11.92
N THR A 18 11.26 6.18 -11.50
CA THR A 18 11.42 5.84 -10.08
C THR A 18 12.84 6.13 -9.61
N PHE A 19 13.06 6.23 -8.29
CA PHE A 19 14.40 6.33 -7.73
C PHE A 19 15.26 5.10 -8.05
N ALA A 20 14.65 3.92 -8.16
CA ALA A 20 15.35 2.69 -8.54
C ALA A 20 15.96 2.77 -9.95
N GLU A 21 15.32 3.45 -10.89
CA GLU A 21 15.82 3.67 -12.25
C GLU A 21 17.06 4.58 -12.27
N PHE A 22 17.26 5.39 -11.24
CA PHE A 22 18.49 6.17 -11.01
C PHE A 22 19.55 5.42 -10.17
N GLY A 23 19.35 4.11 -9.93
CA GLY A 23 20.28 3.29 -9.15
C GLY A 23 20.12 3.38 -7.63
N ILE A 24 19.16 4.15 -7.12
CA ILE A 24 18.86 4.27 -5.70
C ILE A 24 17.89 3.15 -5.32
N LYS A 25 18.43 1.99 -4.98
CA LYS A 25 17.65 0.80 -4.63
C LYS A 25 17.15 0.85 -3.19
N GLY A 26 16.00 0.22 -2.92
CA GLY A 26 15.42 0.14 -1.58
C GLY A 26 14.80 1.45 -1.07
N PHE A 27 14.82 2.51 -1.86
CA PHE A 27 14.15 3.76 -1.54
C PHE A 27 12.74 3.77 -2.15
N HIS A 28 11.82 3.12 -1.45
CA HIS A 28 10.40 3.17 -1.76
C HIS A 28 9.62 3.50 -0.48
N ILE A 29 8.75 4.48 -0.57
CA ILE A 29 7.86 4.93 0.49
C ILE A 29 6.49 5.03 -0.16
N ASP A 30 5.77 3.91 -0.18
CA ASP A 30 4.41 3.87 -0.66
C ASP A 30 3.44 4.09 0.51
N SER A 31 2.51 5.01 0.33
CA SER A 31 1.37 5.14 1.23
C SER A 31 0.29 4.17 0.78
N TRP A 32 -0.15 3.33 1.66
CA TRP A 32 -1.25 2.40 1.39
C TRP A 32 -2.42 2.65 2.34
N TYR A 33 -3.59 2.24 1.93
CA TYR A 33 -4.82 2.26 2.71
C TYR A 33 -5.34 0.84 2.84
N GLY A 34 -5.76 0.46 4.03
CA GLY A 34 -6.27 -0.87 4.30
C GLY A 34 -7.51 -0.86 5.19
N VAL A 35 -8.29 -1.92 5.09
CA VAL A 35 -9.44 -2.17 5.96
C VAL A 35 -9.06 -3.24 6.97
N PHE A 36 -9.30 -2.98 8.24
CA PHE A 36 -9.02 -3.88 9.34
C PHE A 36 -10.31 -4.29 10.03
N ALA A 37 -10.38 -5.56 10.42
CA ALA A 37 -11.47 -6.08 11.25
C ALA A 37 -11.03 -6.09 12.73
N PRO A 38 -11.97 -5.90 13.68
CA PRO A 38 -11.70 -6.07 15.10
C PRO A 38 -11.16 -7.47 15.42
N THR A 39 -10.35 -7.55 16.48
CA THR A 39 -9.88 -8.85 16.99
C THR A 39 -11.07 -9.74 17.37
N GLY A 40 -11.04 -11.01 16.96
CA GLY A 40 -12.12 -11.96 17.20
C GLY A 40 -13.21 -11.98 16.11
N THR A 41 -13.09 -11.17 15.06
CA THR A 41 -13.97 -11.31 13.88
C THR A 41 -13.79 -12.71 13.27
N PRO A 42 -14.88 -13.46 13.04
CA PRO A 42 -14.81 -14.79 12.45
C PRO A 42 -14.07 -14.78 11.10
N PRO A 43 -13.16 -15.74 10.86
CA PRO A 43 -12.36 -15.80 9.63
C PRO A 43 -13.19 -15.79 8.32
N GLU A 44 -14.36 -16.43 8.34
CA GLU A 44 -15.28 -16.45 7.19
C GLU A 44 -15.82 -15.06 6.86
N ILE A 45 -16.03 -14.20 7.85
CA ILE A 45 -16.46 -12.81 7.64
C ILE A 45 -15.30 -11.99 7.05
N VAL A 46 -14.09 -12.15 7.57
CA VAL A 46 -12.89 -11.49 7.02
C VAL A 46 -12.70 -11.89 5.56
N LYS A 47 -12.81 -13.19 5.25
CA LYS A 47 -12.70 -13.72 3.89
C LYS A 47 -13.77 -13.15 2.95
N LEU A 48 -15.02 -13.11 3.40
CA LEU A 48 -16.13 -12.55 2.63
C LEU A 48 -15.88 -11.06 2.30
N LEU A 49 -15.54 -10.26 3.31
CA LEU A 49 -15.24 -8.84 3.12
C LEU A 49 -14.05 -8.63 2.17
N ASN A 50 -12.99 -9.41 2.33
CA ASN A 50 -11.82 -9.35 1.43
C ASN A 50 -12.22 -9.66 -0.02
N GLN A 51 -13.04 -10.68 -0.24
CA GLN A 51 -13.53 -11.03 -1.58
C GLN A 51 -14.35 -9.89 -2.19
N GLU A 52 -15.30 -9.32 -1.45
CA GLU A 52 -16.17 -8.24 -1.96
C GLU A 52 -15.37 -6.96 -2.24
N ILE A 53 -14.45 -6.58 -1.36
CA ILE A 53 -13.55 -5.45 -1.59
C ILE A 53 -12.69 -5.69 -2.84
N ASN A 54 -12.08 -6.86 -2.96
CA ASN A 54 -11.26 -7.19 -4.12
C ASN A 54 -12.06 -7.22 -5.43
N ASN A 55 -13.30 -7.73 -5.39
CA ASN A 55 -14.20 -7.71 -6.54
C ASN A 55 -14.49 -6.27 -6.98
N PHE A 56 -14.84 -5.39 -6.02
CA PHE A 56 -15.07 -3.97 -6.32
C PHE A 56 -13.83 -3.30 -6.91
N LEU A 57 -12.64 -3.50 -6.33
CA LEU A 57 -11.39 -2.90 -6.79
C LEU A 57 -11.00 -3.32 -8.24
N ARG A 58 -11.50 -4.46 -8.71
CA ARG A 58 -11.29 -4.94 -10.09
C ARG A 58 -12.26 -4.33 -11.10
N THR A 59 -13.37 -3.75 -10.64
CA THR A 59 -14.35 -3.10 -11.54
C THR A 59 -13.81 -1.80 -12.12
N GLU A 60 -14.34 -1.37 -13.24
CA GLU A 60 -13.99 -0.07 -13.83
C GLU A 60 -14.40 1.11 -12.92
N ASP A 61 -15.54 0.99 -12.23
CA ASP A 61 -15.97 2.00 -11.23
C ASP A 61 -15.00 2.06 -10.04
N GLY A 62 -14.60 0.91 -9.50
CA GLY A 62 -13.62 0.84 -8.42
C GLY A 62 -12.27 1.45 -8.81
N LYS A 63 -11.75 1.09 -9.97
CA LYS A 63 -10.50 1.67 -10.51
C LYS A 63 -10.60 3.18 -10.67
N LYS A 64 -11.71 3.67 -11.23
CA LYS A 64 -11.95 5.09 -11.43
C LYS A 64 -12.03 5.86 -10.11
N ARG A 65 -12.79 5.34 -9.12
CA ARG A 65 -12.94 5.99 -7.81
C ARG A 65 -11.62 6.07 -7.07
N ILE A 66 -10.88 4.96 -7.00
CA ILE A 66 -9.58 4.92 -6.34
C ILE A 66 -8.56 5.78 -7.10
N GLY A 67 -8.56 5.75 -8.43
CA GLY A 67 -7.70 6.61 -9.25
C GLY A 67 -7.95 8.10 -9.07
N ASN A 68 -9.21 8.52 -8.87
CA ASN A 68 -9.57 9.92 -8.58
C ASN A 68 -9.00 10.41 -7.24
N LEU A 69 -8.69 9.49 -6.31
CA LEU A 69 -8.00 9.79 -5.05
C LEU A 69 -6.47 9.82 -5.19
N GLY A 70 -5.95 9.63 -6.40
CA GLY A 70 -4.50 9.54 -6.66
C GLY A 70 -3.87 8.22 -6.23
N ALA A 71 -4.69 7.20 -5.92
CA ALA A 71 -4.25 5.88 -5.49
C ALA A 71 -4.40 4.84 -6.62
N THR A 72 -3.67 3.73 -6.49
CA THR A 72 -3.78 2.57 -7.40
C THR A 72 -4.46 1.42 -6.68
N PRO A 73 -5.55 0.84 -7.23
CA PRO A 73 -6.17 -0.34 -6.65
C PRO A 73 -5.19 -1.51 -6.61
N THR A 74 -5.05 -2.12 -5.45
CA THR A 74 -4.15 -3.26 -5.23
C THR A 74 -4.94 -4.39 -4.57
N PRO A 75 -5.78 -5.12 -5.35
CA PRO A 75 -6.53 -6.26 -4.80
C PRO A 75 -5.57 -7.38 -4.41
N GLN A 76 -5.64 -7.81 -3.15
CA GLN A 76 -4.76 -8.84 -2.59
C GLN A 76 -5.49 -9.63 -1.50
N SER A 77 -4.91 -10.78 -1.09
CA SER A 77 -5.44 -11.56 0.03
C SER A 77 -5.23 -10.85 1.38
N ALA A 78 -5.97 -11.26 2.40
CA ALA A 78 -5.77 -10.77 3.76
C ALA A 78 -4.38 -11.17 4.30
N GLU A 79 -3.90 -12.35 3.90
CA GLU A 79 -2.58 -12.87 4.25
C GLU A 79 -1.46 -12.02 3.63
N ASP A 80 -1.54 -11.72 2.33
CA ASP A 80 -0.55 -10.86 1.65
C ASP A 80 -0.54 -9.44 2.23
N PHE A 81 -1.73 -8.91 2.55
CA PHE A 81 -1.81 -7.60 3.20
C PHE A 81 -1.21 -7.61 4.60
N LYS A 82 -1.37 -8.72 5.34
CA LYS A 82 -0.73 -8.87 6.66
C LYS A 82 0.80 -8.86 6.54
N VAL A 83 1.36 -9.53 5.54
CA VAL A 83 2.82 -9.52 5.29
C VAL A 83 3.30 -8.10 5.03
N LEU A 84 2.64 -7.37 4.14
CA LEU A 84 2.94 -5.96 3.86
C LEU A 84 2.91 -5.09 5.13
N PHE A 85 1.85 -5.26 5.94
CA PHE A 85 1.68 -4.53 7.19
C PHE A 85 2.81 -4.81 8.18
N ASP A 86 3.13 -6.08 8.39
CA ASP A 86 4.18 -6.50 9.33
C ASP A 86 5.57 -6.00 8.89
N GLU A 87 5.88 -6.07 7.60
CA GLU A 87 7.15 -5.57 7.04
C GLU A 87 7.28 -4.05 7.20
N ASP A 88 6.23 -3.30 6.91
CA ASP A 88 6.22 -1.85 7.08
C ASP A 88 6.30 -1.45 8.56
N LEU A 89 5.61 -2.16 9.44
CA LEU A 89 5.68 -1.91 10.88
C LEU A 89 7.12 -2.08 11.39
N LEU A 90 7.82 -3.11 10.96
CA LEU A 90 9.22 -3.34 11.31
C LEU A 90 10.15 -2.27 10.72
N ARG A 91 9.95 -1.92 9.45
CA ARG A 91 10.76 -0.93 8.72
C ARG A 91 10.63 0.46 9.33
N PHE A 92 9.40 0.95 9.49
CA PHE A 92 9.15 2.26 10.06
C PHE A 92 9.47 2.30 11.55
N GLY A 93 9.19 1.24 12.31
CA GLY A 93 9.59 1.13 13.71
C GLY A 93 11.12 1.21 13.92
N LYS A 94 11.91 0.68 12.98
CA LYS A 94 13.37 0.82 12.98
C LYS A 94 13.80 2.26 12.70
N LEU A 95 13.20 2.90 11.69
CA LEU A 95 13.47 4.29 11.33
C LEU A 95 13.15 5.27 12.46
N VAL A 96 11.99 5.14 13.07
CA VAL A 96 11.56 5.97 14.22
C VAL A 96 12.57 5.87 15.36
N ARG A 97 13.02 4.66 15.67
CA ARG A 97 14.05 4.46 16.73
C ARG A 97 15.41 5.06 16.36
N GLN A 98 15.85 4.89 15.09
CA GLN A 98 17.14 5.41 14.63
C GLN A 98 17.18 6.94 14.59
N LEU A 99 16.06 7.56 14.24
CA LEU A 99 15.96 9.01 14.13
C LEU A 99 15.53 9.69 15.45
N ALA A 100 15.34 8.89 16.52
CA ALA A 100 14.89 9.36 17.84
C ALA A 100 13.62 10.25 17.75
N ILE A 101 12.71 9.91 16.82
CA ILE A 101 11.45 10.63 16.67
C ILE A 101 10.55 10.23 17.84
N GLY A 102 10.43 11.14 18.81
CA GLY A 102 9.47 11.00 19.91
C GLY A 102 8.07 11.40 19.42
N VAL A 103 7.06 10.67 19.86
CA VAL A 103 5.67 11.12 19.78
C VAL A 103 5.38 11.76 21.14
N ASP A 104 5.38 13.10 21.18
CA ASP A 104 4.92 13.85 22.35
C ASP A 104 3.39 13.73 22.50
#